data_510a063561c0b41a7c4ef513240e09a9
#
_entry.id   510a063561c0b41a7c4ef513240e09a9
#
_cell.length_a   1.000
_cell.length_b   1.000
_cell.length_c   1.000
_cell.angle_alpha   90.00
_cell.angle_beta   90.00
_cell.angle_gamma   90.00
#
_symmetry.space_group_name_H-M   'P 1'
#
loop_
_entity.id
_entity.type
_entity.pdbx_description
1 polymer ?
#
loop_
_entity_poly.entity_id
_entity_poly.type
_entity_poly.pdbx_seq_one_letter_code
_entity_poly.pdbx_strand_id
1 'polypeptide(L)'
;LSFPDEIESFRQLQKLLGPATIYLVDTYDTLEGARRAASLGKPLWGVRLDSGDLLALSRGVRAILDQAGLREAKIMASGDLDEYKIRELVAADAPIDAFGVGTELATSADAPTLGAVYKLVELEADGIKRYTAKFSEDKITMPGAKQVFRYPDHDVIACASECVGGAGEEPSAEALLR
;
A
#
# COMPACT_ATOMS: atom_id res chain seq x y z
N LEU A 1 -12.34 -0.18 -4.17
CA LEU A 1 -13.16 0.77 -4.91
C LEU A 1 -14.03 0.10 -5.94
N SER A 2 -13.58 -1.01 -6.50
CA SER A 2 -14.43 -1.91 -7.28
C SER A 2 -15.26 -2.83 -6.37
N PHE A 3 -14.93 -2.89 -5.08
CA PHE A 3 -15.58 -3.71 -4.06
C PHE A 3 -16.01 -2.86 -2.86
N PRO A 4 -17.09 -3.24 -2.16
CA PRO A 4 -17.62 -2.47 -1.03
C PRO A 4 -16.68 -2.46 0.18
N ASP A 5 -15.89 -3.52 0.37
CA ASP A 5 -14.94 -3.67 1.47
C ASP A 5 -13.77 -4.58 1.09
N GLU A 6 -12.77 -4.65 1.98
CA GLU A 6 -11.55 -5.41 1.77
C GLU A 6 -11.80 -6.92 1.71
N ILE A 7 -12.67 -7.46 2.57
CA ILE A 7 -12.92 -8.90 2.60
C ILE A 7 -13.63 -9.39 1.32
N GLU A 8 -14.49 -8.55 0.73
CA GLU A 8 -15.09 -8.89 -0.56
C GLU A 8 -14.04 -8.89 -1.69
N SER A 9 -13.10 -7.95 -1.66
CA SER A 9 -12.00 -7.96 -2.63
C SER A 9 -11.14 -9.22 -2.49
N PHE A 10 -10.84 -9.65 -1.28
CA PHE A 10 -10.11 -10.89 -1.01
C PHE A 10 -10.88 -12.12 -1.51
N ARG A 11 -12.20 -12.17 -1.25
CA ARG A 11 -13.06 -13.26 -1.71
C ARG A 11 -13.08 -13.39 -3.23
N GLN A 12 -13.15 -12.28 -3.95
CA GLN A 12 -13.13 -12.29 -5.42
C GLN A 12 -11.75 -12.70 -5.95
N LEU A 13 -10.66 -12.25 -5.31
CA LEU A 13 -9.31 -12.68 -5.67
C LEU A 13 -9.14 -14.19 -5.47
N GLN A 14 -9.65 -14.73 -4.35
CA GLN A 14 -9.59 -16.16 -4.06
C GLN A 14 -10.37 -17.01 -5.08
N LYS A 15 -11.54 -16.54 -5.49
CA LYS A 15 -12.32 -17.21 -6.55
C LYS A 15 -11.55 -17.26 -7.88
N LEU A 16 -10.79 -16.22 -8.18
CA LEU A 16 -10.05 -16.11 -9.43
C LEU A 16 -8.77 -16.96 -9.41
N LEU A 17 -7.99 -16.89 -8.34
CA LEU A 17 -6.64 -17.46 -8.27
C LEU A 17 -6.56 -18.79 -7.51
N GLY A 18 -7.58 -19.12 -6.71
CA GLY A 18 -7.61 -20.35 -5.94
C GLY A 18 -6.35 -20.56 -5.06
N PRO A 19 -5.65 -21.70 -5.20
CA PRO A 19 -4.45 -21.98 -4.38
C PRO A 19 -3.28 -21.02 -4.60
N ALA A 20 -3.27 -20.24 -5.69
CA ALA A 20 -2.23 -19.23 -5.97
C ALA A 20 -2.53 -17.88 -5.34
N THR A 21 -3.61 -17.75 -4.55
CA THR A 21 -4.01 -16.49 -3.94
C THR A 21 -2.98 -16.00 -2.93
N ILE A 22 -2.53 -14.76 -3.09
CA ILE A 22 -1.71 -14.01 -2.13
C ILE A 22 -2.46 -12.74 -1.79
N TYR A 23 -2.83 -12.54 -0.52
CA TYR A 23 -3.52 -11.35 -0.08
C TYR A 23 -2.52 -10.28 0.38
N LEU A 24 -2.59 -9.08 -0.20
CA LEU A 24 -1.91 -7.90 0.35
C LEU A 24 -2.71 -7.42 1.55
N VAL A 25 -2.14 -7.50 2.75
CA VAL A 25 -2.88 -7.29 4.00
C VAL A 25 -2.61 -5.96 4.69
N ASP A 26 -1.69 -5.15 4.17
CA ASP A 26 -1.25 -3.89 4.77
C ASP A 26 -1.85 -2.63 4.11
N THR A 27 -3.01 -2.77 3.45
CA THR A 27 -3.68 -1.60 2.84
C THR A 27 -4.18 -0.62 3.89
N TYR A 28 -4.68 -1.11 5.03
CA TYR A 28 -5.22 -0.31 6.14
C TYR A 28 -4.49 -0.64 7.44
N ASP A 29 -4.86 -1.74 8.10
CA ASP A 29 -4.20 -2.29 9.27
C ASP A 29 -3.75 -3.72 8.95
N THR A 30 -2.47 -3.98 9.08
CA THR A 30 -1.85 -5.24 8.65
C THR A 30 -2.37 -6.45 9.42
N LEU A 31 -2.52 -6.34 10.74
CA LEU A 31 -2.98 -7.45 11.56
C LEU A 31 -4.47 -7.72 11.36
N GLU A 32 -5.26 -6.67 11.18
CA GLU A 32 -6.67 -6.80 10.84
C GLU A 32 -6.86 -7.35 9.43
N GLY A 33 -6.10 -6.90 8.45
CA GLY A 33 -6.06 -7.47 7.10
C GLY A 33 -5.72 -8.96 7.11
N ALA A 34 -4.74 -9.36 7.93
CA ALA A 34 -4.40 -10.77 8.11
C ALA A 34 -5.53 -11.60 8.75
N ARG A 35 -6.28 -11.03 9.73
CA ARG A 35 -7.47 -11.69 10.31
C ARG A 35 -8.57 -11.87 9.27
N ARG A 36 -8.83 -10.85 8.45
CA ARG A 36 -9.80 -10.92 7.34
C ARG A 36 -9.41 -11.96 6.31
N ALA A 37 -8.13 -11.98 5.89
CA ALA A 37 -7.61 -13.01 4.99
C ALA A 37 -7.76 -14.42 5.59
N ALA A 38 -7.39 -14.59 6.86
CA ALA A 38 -7.50 -15.85 7.57
C ALA A 38 -8.94 -16.34 7.71
N SER A 39 -9.91 -15.44 7.87
CA SER A 39 -11.34 -15.79 7.99
C SER A 39 -11.93 -16.41 6.73
N LEU A 40 -11.33 -16.19 5.57
CA LEU A 40 -11.74 -16.81 4.31
C LEU A 40 -11.23 -18.25 4.16
N GLY A 41 -10.19 -18.62 4.91
CA GLY A 41 -9.64 -19.96 4.87
C GLY A 41 -9.00 -20.33 3.53
N LYS A 42 -8.85 -21.65 3.32
CA LYS A 42 -8.31 -22.20 2.06
C LYS A 42 -9.36 -22.10 0.92
N PRO A 43 -8.90 -22.06 -0.35
CA PRO A 43 -7.51 -22.19 -0.80
C PRO A 43 -6.78 -20.84 -0.81
N LEU A 44 -5.51 -20.81 -0.39
CA LEU A 44 -4.61 -19.68 -0.56
C LEU A 44 -3.16 -20.14 -0.56
N TRP A 45 -2.29 -19.41 -1.22
CA TRP A 45 -0.85 -19.56 -1.05
C TRP A 45 -0.41 -18.88 0.25
N GLY A 46 -0.84 -17.66 0.51
CA GLY A 46 -0.48 -16.92 1.70
C GLY A 46 -0.86 -15.45 1.67
N VAL A 47 -0.09 -14.66 2.41
CA VAL A 47 -0.27 -13.21 2.54
C VAL A 47 1.01 -12.46 2.18
N ARG A 48 0.89 -11.18 1.81
CA ARG A 48 2.00 -10.28 1.49
C ARG A 48 2.01 -9.07 2.41
N LEU A 49 3.18 -8.75 2.93
CA LEU A 49 3.53 -7.56 3.69
C LEU A 49 4.40 -6.67 2.82
N ASP A 50 4.06 -5.39 2.67
CA ASP A 50 4.76 -4.44 1.78
C ASP A 50 5.24 -3.18 2.53
N SER A 51 4.91 -3.04 3.81
CA SER A 51 5.20 -1.84 4.60
C SER A 51 5.27 -2.11 6.09
N GLY A 52 5.83 -1.14 6.85
CA GLY A 52 5.95 -1.19 8.30
C GLY A 52 7.12 -2.05 8.80
N ASP A 53 7.12 -2.36 10.10
CA ASP A 53 8.12 -3.25 10.72
C ASP A 53 7.88 -4.71 10.31
N LEU A 54 8.53 -5.15 9.26
CA LEU A 54 8.36 -6.50 8.70
C LEU A 54 8.68 -7.61 9.69
N LEU A 55 9.62 -7.39 10.63
CA LEU A 55 9.96 -8.38 11.66
C LEU A 55 8.83 -8.56 12.66
N ALA A 56 8.34 -7.46 13.23
CA ALA A 56 7.25 -7.51 14.19
C ALA A 56 5.94 -7.96 13.52
N LEU A 57 5.62 -7.42 12.34
CA LEU A 57 4.40 -7.73 11.62
C LEU A 57 4.36 -9.18 11.14
N SER A 58 5.44 -9.73 10.61
CA SER A 58 5.48 -11.14 10.17
C SER A 58 5.23 -12.11 11.32
N ARG A 59 5.77 -11.84 12.52
CA ARG A 59 5.48 -12.62 13.73
C ARG A 59 4.01 -12.55 14.14
N GLY A 60 3.43 -11.35 14.13
CA GLY A 60 2.01 -11.16 14.43
C GLY A 60 1.09 -11.87 13.41
N VAL A 61 1.40 -11.72 12.14
CA VAL A 61 0.66 -12.37 11.04
C VAL A 61 0.78 -13.89 11.12
N ARG A 62 1.97 -14.44 11.40
CA ARG A 62 2.17 -15.88 11.57
C ARG A 62 1.29 -16.43 12.70
N ALA A 63 1.25 -15.74 13.84
CA ALA A 63 0.40 -16.14 14.95
C ALA A 63 -1.09 -16.17 14.58
N ILE A 64 -1.57 -15.17 13.81
CA ILE A 64 -2.96 -15.12 13.33
C ILE A 64 -3.27 -16.29 12.40
N LEU A 65 -2.40 -16.56 11.43
CA LEU A 65 -2.58 -17.66 10.49
C LEU A 65 -2.57 -19.03 11.21
N ASP A 66 -1.68 -19.21 12.18
CA ASP A 66 -1.60 -20.45 12.97
C ASP A 66 -2.85 -20.68 13.82
N GLN A 67 -3.36 -19.63 14.48
CA GLN A 67 -4.61 -19.69 15.25
C GLN A 67 -5.83 -20.02 14.38
N ALA A 68 -5.82 -19.57 13.13
CA ALA A 68 -6.86 -19.89 12.15
C ALA A 68 -6.67 -21.30 11.50
N GLY A 69 -5.68 -22.09 11.92
CA GLY A 69 -5.40 -23.40 11.34
C GLY A 69 -4.71 -23.38 9.97
N LEU A 70 -4.19 -22.21 9.56
CA LEU A 70 -3.54 -21.99 8.27
C LEU A 70 -2.00 -22.07 8.37
N ARG A 71 -1.48 -23.08 9.06
CA ARG A 71 -0.03 -23.23 9.31
C ARG A 71 0.81 -23.33 8.05
N GLU A 72 0.24 -23.85 6.96
CA GLU A 72 0.91 -24.00 5.67
C GLU A 72 0.88 -22.73 4.81
N ALA A 73 0.06 -21.74 5.20
CA ALA A 73 0.00 -20.47 4.49
C ALA A 73 1.33 -19.72 4.64
N LYS A 74 1.81 -19.19 3.52
CA LYS A 74 3.11 -18.53 3.40
C LYS A 74 3.02 -17.06 3.70
N ILE A 75 4.13 -16.48 4.13
CA ILE A 75 4.28 -15.03 4.31
C ILE A 75 5.33 -14.53 3.31
N MET A 76 4.92 -13.63 2.43
CA MET A 76 5.80 -12.94 1.50
C MET A 76 6.03 -11.51 2.01
N ALA A 77 7.29 -11.09 2.06
CA ALA A 77 7.65 -9.71 2.34
C ALA A 77 8.11 -9.01 1.06
N SER A 78 7.75 -7.74 0.92
CA SER A 78 8.16 -6.84 -0.15
C SER A 78 8.24 -5.40 0.39
N GLY A 79 8.43 -4.41 -0.50
CA GLY A 79 8.55 -3.01 -0.11
C GLY A 79 10.00 -2.62 0.19
N ASP A 80 10.64 -1.97 -0.79
CA ASP A 80 11.98 -1.38 -0.69
C ASP A 80 13.04 -2.31 -0.07
N LEU A 81 12.97 -3.62 -0.38
CA LEU A 81 13.90 -4.63 0.10
C LEU A 81 15.19 -4.66 -0.72
N ASP A 82 16.30 -4.81 0.00
CA ASP A 82 17.63 -5.06 -0.51
C ASP A 82 18.25 -6.30 0.19
N GLU A 83 19.44 -6.69 -0.20
CA GLU A 83 20.16 -7.84 0.38
C GLU A 83 20.51 -7.65 1.87
N TYR A 84 20.67 -6.41 2.31
CA TYR A 84 21.01 -6.11 3.71
C TYR A 84 19.80 -6.30 4.62
N LYS A 85 18.65 -5.71 4.24
CA LYS A 85 17.39 -5.87 4.98
C LYS A 85 16.94 -7.33 5.01
N ILE A 86 17.05 -8.04 3.88
CA ILE A 86 16.73 -9.47 3.82
C ILE A 86 17.62 -10.25 4.77
N ARG A 87 18.93 -9.98 4.78
CA ARG A 87 19.88 -10.64 5.70
C ARG A 87 19.52 -10.39 7.17
N GLU A 88 19.12 -9.18 7.52
CA GLU A 88 18.69 -8.84 8.88
C GLU A 88 17.42 -9.59 9.29
N LEU A 89 16.42 -9.66 8.41
CA LEU A 89 15.19 -10.40 8.65
C LEU A 89 15.44 -11.90 8.81
N VAL A 90 16.30 -12.47 7.97
CA VAL A 90 16.69 -13.89 8.07
C VAL A 90 17.48 -14.16 9.34
N ALA A 91 18.43 -13.29 9.70
CA ALA A 91 19.22 -13.43 10.92
C ALA A 91 18.39 -13.29 12.21
N ALA A 92 17.26 -12.57 12.14
CA ALA A 92 16.30 -12.42 13.23
C ALA A 92 15.23 -13.54 13.28
N ASP A 93 15.36 -14.59 12.47
CA ASP A 93 14.38 -15.67 12.34
C ASP A 93 12.95 -15.15 12.09
N ALA A 94 12.82 -14.15 11.21
CA ALA A 94 11.50 -13.66 10.78
C ALA A 94 10.75 -14.79 10.05
N PRO A 95 9.47 -15.06 10.39
CA PRO A 95 8.70 -16.11 9.76
C PRO A 95 8.22 -15.70 8.35
N ILE A 96 9.17 -15.40 7.47
CA ILE A 96 8.97 -14.97 6.08
C ILE A 96 9.46 -16.09 5.16
N ASP A 97 8.59 -16.53 4.25
CA ASP A 97 8.86 -17.63 3.33
C ASP A 97 9.38 -17.18 1.97
N ALA A 98 9.10 -15.94 1.59
CA ALA A 98 9.48 -15.39 0.28
C ALA A 98 9.71 -13.88 0.35
N PHE A 99 10.61 -13.39 -0.50
CA PHE A 99 10.91 -11.97 -0.64
C PHE A 99 10.65 -11.49 -2.07
N GLY A 100 9.97 -10.34 -2.18
CA GLY A 100 9.76 -9.63 -3.43
C GLY A 100 10.71 -8.42 -3.51
N VAL A 101 11.73 -8.50 -4.35
CA VAL A 101 12.69 -7.42 -4.58
C VAL A 101 12.42 -6.80 -5.94
N GLY A 102 12.17 -5.50 -5.99
CA GLY A 102 11.87 -4.77 -7.22
C GLY A 102 12.95 -3.76 -7.56
N THR A 103 12.83 -2.56 -7.03
CA THR A 103 13.66 -1.40 -7.37
C THR A 103 15.16 -1.69 -7.23
N GLU A 104 15.58 -2.21 -6.08
CA GLU A 104 17.00 -2.48 -5.80
C GLU A 104 17.61 -3.56 -6.70
N LEU A 105 16.80 -4.48 -7.21
CA LEU A 105 17.25 -5.48 -8.18
C LEU A 105 17.36 -4.91 -9.60
N ALA A 106 16.48 -3.95 -9.94
CA ALA A 106 16.37 -3.41 -11.29
C ALA A 106 17.20 -2.16 -11.53
N THR A 107 17.72 -1.53 -10.48
CA THR A 107 18.46 -0.26 -10.55
C THR A 107 19.82 -0.37 -9.86
N SER A 108 20.73 0.53 -10.22
CA SER A 108 22.04 0.64 -9.54
C SER A 108 21.94 1.58 -8.34
N ALA A 109 22.53 1.21 -7.20
CA ALA A 109 22.55 2.03 -5.99
C ALA A 109 23.29 3.38 -6.17
N ASP A 110 24.17 3.46 -7.15
CA ASP A 110 24.92 4.66 -7.54
C ASP A 110 24.21 5.52 -8.60
N ALA A 111 23.06 5.05 -9.12
CA ALA A 111 22.19 5.78 -10.05
C ALA A 111 20.78 5.85 -9.46
N PRO A 112 20.54 6.79 -8.51
CA PRO A 112 19.30 6.83 -7.76
C PRO A 112 18.09 7.02 -8.67
N THR A 113 17.02 6.27 -8.38
CA THR A 113 15.75 6.36 -9.05
C THR A 113 14.95 7.56 -8.54
N LEU A 114 14.07 8.10 -9.39
CA LEU A 114 13.00 8.97 -8.92
C LEU A 114 11.98 8.10 -8.16
N GLY A 115 11.76 8.40 -6.90
CA GLY A 115 10.71 7.78 -6.09
C GLY A 115 9.31 8.21 -6.54
N ALA A 116 8.88 7.76 -7.71
CA ALA A 116 7.55 8.07 -8.22
C ALA A 116 6.47 7.23 -7.55
N VAL A 117 5.40 7.88 -7.10
CA VAL A 117 4.25 7.22 -6.47
C VAL A 117 2.99 7.57 -7.25
N TYR A 118 2.23 6.54 -7.64
CA TYR A 118 0.92 6.70 -8.25
C TYR A 118 -0.14 6.03 -7.37
N LYS A 119 -1.11 6.81 -6.91
CA LYS A 119 -2.21 6.35 -6.06
C LYS A 119 -3.54 6.88 -6.59
N LEU A 120 -4.53 6.00 -6.67
CA LEU A 120 -5.90 6.39 -6.98
C LEU A 120 -6.47 7.18 -5.80
N VAL A 121 -6.92 8.40 -6.02
CA VAL A 121 -7.46 9.30 -5.00
C VAL A 121 -8.91 9.70 -5.22
N GLU A 122 -9.41 9.52 -6.44
CA GLU A 122 -10.80 9.77 -6.83
C GLU A 122 -11.18 8.86 -7.99
N LEU A 123 -12.39 8.34 -7.98
CA LEU A 123 -13.01 7.61 -9.08
C LEU A 123 -14.38 8.24 -9.35
N GLU A 124 -14.68 8.52 -10.60
CA GLU A 124 -16.01 8.93 -11.03
C GLU A 124 -16.60 7.85 -11.94
N ALA A 125 -17.78 7.34 -11.59
CA ALA A 125 -18.53 6.40 -12.37
C ALA A 125 -20.01 6.75 -12.30
N ASP A 126 -20.69 6.78 -13.44
CA ASP A 126 -22.14 7.11 -13.56
C ASP A 126 -22.50 8.47 -12.89
N GLY A 127 -21.60 9.46 -12.97
CA GLY A 127 -21.77 10.77 -12.36
C GLY A 127 -21.60 10.80 -10.83
N ILE A 128 -21.21 9.69 -10.23
CA ILE A 128 -20.97 9.58 -8.78
C ILE A 128 -19.47 9.57 -8.53
N LYS A 129 -19.00 10.54 -7.73
CA LYS A 129 -17.62 10.61 -7.27
C LYS A 129 -17.45 9.79 -5.99
N ARG A 130 -16.41 8.96 -5.99
CA ARG A 130 -15.95 8.21 -4.82
C ARG A 130 -14.52 8.60 -4.50
N TYR A 131 -14.31 9.05 -3.29
CA TYR A 131 -12.99 9.42 -2.81
C TYR A 131 -12.29 8.23 -2.16
N THR A 132 -11.00 8.14 -2.35
CA THR A 132 -10.19 7.05 -1.83
C THR A 132 -8.86 7.56 -1.32
N ALA A 133 -8.34 6.89 -0.29
CA ALA A 133 -7.03 7.17 0.27
C ALA A 133 -6.36 5.88 0.73
N LYS A 134 -5.03 5.88 0.78
CA LYS A 134 -4.24 4.87 1.46
C LYS A 134 -3.89 5.39 2.86
N PHE A 135 -4.03 4.55 3.88
CA PHE A 135 -3.79 4.89 5.28
C PHE A 135 -2.68 4.05 5.93
N SER A 136 -1.89 3.32 5.12
CA SER A 136 -0.73 2.61 5.68
C SER A 136 0.34 3.58 6.14
N GLU A 137 1.12 3.17 7.14
CA GLU A 137 2.22 3.94 7.69
C GLU A 137 3.15 4.44 6.59
N ASP A 138 3.58 5.68 6.66
CA ASP A 138 4.42 6.40 5.68
C ASP A 138 3.87 6.51 4.24
N LYS A 139 2.64 6.04 3.98
CA LYS A 139 2.03 6.04 2.64
C LYS A 139 0.61 6.62 2.65
N ILE A 140 0.34 7.58 3.53
CA ILE A 140 -0.95 8.27 3.60
C ILE A 140 -1.13 9.13 2.35
N THR A 141 -2.30 9.00 1.71
CA THR A 141 -2.68 9.85 0.58
C THR A 141 -3.93 10.66 0.91
N MET A 142 -3.94 11.92 0.49
CA MET A 142 -5.14 12.75 0.59
C MET A 142 -6.11 12.39 -0.55
N PRO A 143 -7.40 12.17 -0.26
CA PRO A 143 -8.41 11.89 -1.29
C PRO A 143 -8.72 13.10 -2.15
N GLY A 144 -9.34 12.86 -3.31
CA GLY A 144 -9.80 13.89 -4.24
C GLY A 144 -8.73 14.38 -5.23
N ALA A 145 -9.18 15.01 -6.31
CA ALA A 145 -8.32 15.64 -7.31
C ALA A 145 -7.59 16.83 -6.69
N LYS A 146 -6.29 16.92 -6.95
CA LYS A 146 -5.41 17.93 -6.38
C LYS A 146 -4.70 18.72 -7.48
N GLN A 147 -4.28 19.93 -7.11
CA GLN A 147 -3.43 20.78 -7.92
C GLN A 147 -2.22 21.21 -7.09
N VAL A 148 -1.08 21.37 -7.74
CA VAL A 148 0.12 21.93 -7.14
C VAL A 148 0.24 23.38 -7.57
N PHE A 149 0.36 24.27 -6.60
CA PHE A 149 0.56 25.71 -6.81
C PHE A 149 1.96 26.08 -6.37
N ARG A 150 2.75 26.63 -7.30
CA ARG A 150 4.12 27.06 -7.02
C ARG A 150 4.14 28.52 -6.60
N TYR A 151 4.75 28.77 -5.46
CA TYR A 151 5.11 30.09 -4.95
C TYR A 151 6.63 30.30 -5.06
N PRO A 152 7.16 31.52 -4.84
CA PRO A 152 8.59 31.77 -4.98
C PRO A 152 9.50 30.96 -4.04
N ASP A 153 8.99 30.56 -2.88
CA ASP A 153 9.75 29.93 -1.79
C ASP A 153 9.19 28.56 -1.33
N HIS A 154 7.99 28.18 -1.81
CA HIS A 154 7.36 26.91 -1.44
C HIS A 154 6.33 26.47 -2.49
N ASP A 155 5.93 25.22 -2.42
CA ASP A 155 4.79 24.67 -3.18
C ASP A 155 3.63 24.32 -2.23
N VAL A 156 2.39 24.56 -2.69
CA VAL A 156 1.17 24.18 -1.96
C VAL A 156 0.41 23.14 -2.78
N ILE A 157 0.04 22.05 -2.15
CA ILE A 157 -0.87 21.04 -2.72
C ILE A 157 -2.25 21.27 -2.10
N ALA A 158 -3.23 21.59 -2.93
CA ALA A 158 -4.61 21.80 -2.51
C ALA A 158 -5.58 20.98 -3.36
N CYS A 159 -6.82 20.80 -2.87
CA CYS A 159 -7.86 20.21 -3.71
C CYS A 159 -8.12 21.11 -4.92
N ALA A 160 -8.36 20.51 -6.08
CA ALA A 160 -8.56 21.26 -7.32
C ALA A 160 -9.75 22.24 -7.28
N SER A 161 -10.68 22.03 -6.34
CA SER A 161 -11.84 22.91 -6.09
C SER A 161 -11.58 24.01 -5.05
N GLU A 162 -10.41 24.00 -4.39
CA GLU A 162 -10.05 25.02 -3.39
C GLU A 162 -9.39 26.22 -4.08
N CYS A 163 -9.82 27.40 -3.68
CA CYS A 163 -9.11 28.63 -4.05
C CYS A 163 -7.91 28.79 -3.12
N VAL A 164 -6.71 28.59 -3.63
CA VAL A 164 -5.46 28.85 -2.89
C VAL A 164 -5.11 30.34 -3.06
N GLY A 165 -5.55 31.14 -2.12
CA GLY A 165 -5.30 32.58 -2.06
C GLY A 165 -6.17 33.21 -0.97
N GLY A 166 -5.56 33.93 -0.03
CA GLY A 166 -6.29 34.76 0.94
C GLY A 166 -7.10 35.86 0.23
N ALA A 167 -8.19 36.28 0.82
CA ALA A 167 -9.03 37.36 0.28
C ALA A 167 -8.18 38.63 0.09
N GLY A 168 -7.79 38.94 -1.16
CA GLY A 168 -7.09 40.14 -1.54
C GLY A 168 -5.77 40.04 -2.29
N GLU A 169 -5.19 38.83 -2.42
CA GLU A 169 -4.03 38.61 -3.26
C GLU A 169 -4.42 37.84 -4.52
N GLU A 170 -4.15 38.39 -5.70
CA GLU A 170 -4.19 37.64 -6.95
C GLU A 170 -3.19 36.45 -6.80
N PRO A 171 -3.56 35.24 -7.12
CA PRO A 171 -2.64 34.12 -7.01
C PRO A 171 -1.49 34.32 -8.00
N SER A 172 -0.32 34.73 -7.48
CA SER A 172 0.93 34.71 -8.24
C SER A 172 1.46 33.30 -8.46
N ALA A 173 0.67 32.29 -8.05
CA ALA A 173 1.02 30.89 -8.13
C ALA A 173 0.70 30.30 -9.51
N GLU A 174 1.67 29.64 -10.11
CA GLU A 174 1.48 28.90 -11.35
C GLU A 174 0.97 27.49 -11.06
N ALA A 175 -0.16 27.09 -11.68
CA ALA A 175 -0.65 25.74 -11.62
C ALA A 175 0.26 24.82 -12.46
N LEU A 176 0.87 23.80 -11.84
CA LEU A 176 1.85 22.92 -12.49
C LEU A 176 1.22 21.70 -13.17
N LEU A 177 -0.01 21.36 -12.81
CA LEU A 177 -0.72 20.22 -13.39
C LEU A 177 -1.84 20.73 -14.32
N ARG A 178 -1.84 20.31 -15.56
CA ARG A 178 -2.89 20.57 -16.55
C ARG A 178 -3.56 19.27 -16.99
#